data_4e27cf1fd91ecbe0238937e324bb7ca0
#
_entry.id   4e27cf1fd91ecbe0238937e324bb7ca0
#
_cell.length_a   1.000
_cell.length_b   1.000
_cell.length_c   1.000
_cell.angle_alpha   90.00
_cell.angle_beta   90.00
_cell.angle_gamma   90.00
#
_symmetry.space_group_name_H-M   'P 1'
#
loop_
_entity.id
_entity.type
_entity.pdbx_description
1 polymer ?
#
loop_
_entity_poly.entity_id
_entity_poly.type
_entity_poly.pdbx_seq_one_letter_code
_entity_poly.pdbx_strand_id
1 'polypeptide(L)'
;MLFASISDACADNLTSPPISIVPRPVQVVPGEGNFTFSARTLFSVENHEQAVIVRNFLNLLKKSSGITPQLAIGSSEKSHVCFTTDSSLKSEAYQLAVTPEQIQIKASDIKGFFYALQTIRLLLPSAVEGNRQVENIQWSIPAVTIQDEPRFGYRALMLDA
;
A
#
# COMPACT_ATOMS: atom_id res chain seq x y z
N MET A 1 50.82 -31.14 -9.53
CA MET A 1 50.43 -29.81 -9.03
C MET A 1 49.05 -29.52 -9.57
N LEU A 2 48.03 -29.77 -8.74
CA LEU A 2 46.64 -29.42 -9.06
C LEU A 2 46.33 -28.04 -8.43
N PHE A 3 46.01 -27.04 -9.26
CA PHE A 3 45.47 -25.77 -8.82
C PHE A 3 43.95 -25.92 -8.70
N ALA A 4 43.42 -25.91 -7.49
CA ALA A 4 42.02 -25.81 -7.25
C ALA A 4 41.61 -24.33 -7.37
N SER A 5 40.79 -24.03 -8.36
CA SER A 5 40.14 -22.71 -8.53
C SER A 5 39.00 -22.59 -7.54
N ILE A 6 39.17 -21.74 -6.55
CA ILE A 6 38.08 -21.35 -5.63
C ILE A 6 37.30 -20.27 -6.35
N SER A 7 36.11 -20.63 -6.80
CA SER A 7 35.12 -19.67 -7.33
C SER A 7 34.38 -19.06 -6.15
N ASP A 8 34.79 -17.87 -5.71
CA ASP A 8 34.03 -17.04 -4.80
C ASP A 8 32.76 -16.57 -5.53
N ALA A 9 31.67 -17.26 -5.30
CA ALA A 9 30.36 -16.80 -5.65
C ALA A 9 29.98 -15.67 -4.67
N CYS A 10 30.28 -14.43 -5.07
CA CYS A 10 29.73 -13.25 -4.41
C CYS A 10 28.22 -13.28 -4.61
N ALA A 11 27.47 -13.73 -3.63
CA ALA A 11 26.03 -13.60 -3.59
C ALA A 11 25.73 -12.11 -3.40
N ASP A 12 25.44 -11.42 -4.49
CA ASP A 12 24.84 -10.09 -4.45
C ASP A 12 23.57 -10.18 -3.64
N ASN A 13 23.68 -9.76 -2.40
CA ASN A 13 22.54 -9.56 -1.50
C ASN A 13 21.78 -8.34 -2.02
N LEU A 14 20.87 -8.56 -3.00
CA LEU A 14 19.94 -7.56 -3.52
C LEU A 14 19.01 -7.13 -2.38
N THR A 15 19.52 -6.31 -1.48
CA THR A 15 18.68 -5.64 -0.51
C THR A 15 17.72 -4.73 -1.27
N SER A 16 16.42 -5.05 -1.20
CA SER A 16 15.38 -4.18 -1.73
C SER A 16 15.62 -2.74 -1.25
N PRO A 17 15.44 -1.73 -2.10
CA PRO A 17 15.67 -0.35 -1.70
C PRO A 17 14.85 -0.04 -0.43
N PRO A 18 15.40 0.76 0.50
CA PRO A 18 14.72 1.06 1.75
C PRO A 18 13.36 1.71 1.47
N ILE A 19 12.31 1.19 2.10
CA ILE A 19 10.96 1.74 2.01
C ILE A 19 10.99 3.14 2.64
N SER A 20 10.83 4.19 1.82
CA SER A 20 10.85 5.58 2.25
C SER A 20 9.43 6.14 2.21
N ILE A 21 8.81 6.28 3.38
CA ILE A 21 7.49 6.89 3.56
C ILE A 21 7.66 8.14 4.43
N VAL A 22 7.10 9.26 3.96
CA VAL A 22 7.14 10.55 4.69
C VAL A 22 5.71 11.06 4.88
N PRO A 23 5.29 11.33 6.12
CA PRO A 23 6.00 11.10 7.37
C PRO A 23 6.25 9.63 7.66
N ARG A 24 7.29 9.32 8.44
CA ARG A 24 7.64 7.93 8.77
C ARG A 24 6.58 7.33 9.72
N PRO A 25 5.96 6.20 9.35
CA PRO A 25 5.04 5.48 10.22
C PRO A 25 5.70 5.02 11.54
N VAL A 26 4.87 4.71 12.53
CA VAL A 26 5.34 4.23 13.84
C VAL A 26 6.16 2.95 13.70
N GLN A 27 5.70 2.02 12.86
CA GLN A 27 6.40 0.77 12.59
C GLN A 27 6.35 0.44 11.09
N VAL A 28 7.49 0.05 10.54
CA VAL A 28 7.64 -0.45 9.17
C VAL A 28 8.53 -1.68 9.19
N VAL A 29 8.00 -2.81 8.75
CA VAL A 29 8.72 -4.07 8.64
C VAL A 29 8.69 -4.51 7.17
N PRO A 30 9.80 -4.45 6.43
CA PRO A 30 9.86 -4.94 5.05
C PRO A 30 9.58 -6.43 4.98
N GLY A 31 8.90 -6.86 3.92
CA GLY A 31 8.68 -8.25 3.54
C GLY A 31 9.40 -8.59 2.24
N GLU A 32 9.19 -9.80 1.74
CA GLU A 32 9.78 -10.27 0.48
C GLU A 32 8.76 -10.23 -0.66
N GLY A 33 9.21 -9.76 -1.84
CA GLY A 33 8.41 -9.69 -3.04
C GLY A 33 7.59 -8.39 -3.16
N ASN A 34 6.69 -8.35 -4.15
CA ASN A 34 5.88 -7.18 -4.48
C ASN A 34 4.45 -7.60 -4.80
N PHE A 35 3.49 -6.80 -4.38
CA PHE A 35 2.11 -6.90 -4.85
C PHE A 35 1.93 -6.10 -6.14
N THR A 36 1.37 -6.71 -7.18
CA THR A 36 1.16 -6.05 -8.48
C THR A 36 -0.32 -5.80 -8.74
N PHE A 37 -0.69 -4.54 -8.97
CA PHE A 37 -2.05 -4.15 -9.35
C PHE A 37 -2.34 -4.50 -10.81
N SER A 38 -3.55 -5.02 -11.05
CA SER A 38 -4.03 -5.37 -12.38
C SER A 38 -5.55 -5.15 -12.49
N ALA A 39 -6.11 -5.30 -13.69
CA ALA A 39 -7.55 -5.27 -13.87
C ALA A 39 -8.30 -6.43 -13.16
N ARG A 40 -7.56 -7.49 -12.77
CA ARG A 40 -8.11 -8.61 -11.99
C ARG A 40 -8.07 -8.36 -10.49
N THR A 41 -7.37 -7.32 -10.03
CA THR A 41 -7.30 -6.99 -8.61
C THR A 41 -8.69 -6.64 -8.10
N LEU A 42 -9.16 -7.37 -7.10
CA LEU A 42 -10.47 -7.19 -6.46
C LEU A 42 -10.27 -6.55 -5.08
N PHE A 43 -10.85 -5.39 -4.88
CA PHE A 43 -11.00 -4.72 -3.60
C PHE A 43 -12.29 -5.16 -2.94
N SER A 44 -12.25 -5.53 -1.68
CA SER A 44 -13.41 -5.90 -0.86
C SER A 44 -13.48 -4.97 0.34
N VAL A 45 -14.62 -4.32 0.52
CA VAL A 45 -14.93 -3.37 1.60
C VAL A 45 -16.19 -3.79 2.32
N GLU A 46 -16.33 -3.44 3.60
CA GLU A 46 -17.47 -3.85 4.42
C GLU A 46 -18.73 -3.02 4.17
N ASN A 47 -18.56 -1.75 3.77
CA ASN A 47 -19.67 -0.82 3.66
C ASN A 47 -19.47 0.24 2.57
N HIS A 48 -20.53 1.04 2.34
CA HIS A 48 -20.55 2.09 1.32
C HIS A 48 -19.58 3.25 1.62
N GLU A 49 -19.34 3.57 2.88
CA GLU A 49 -18.44 4.65 3.26
C GLU A 49 -16.99 4.30 2.89
N GLN A 50 -16.56 3.08 3.20
CA GLN A 50 -15.26 2.56 2.72
C GLN A 50 -15.20 2.52 1.20
N ALA A 51 -16.29 2.14 0.52
CA ALA A 51 -16.33 2.11 -0.94
C ALA A 51 -16.09 3.48 -1.58
N VAL A 52 -16.52 4.58 -0.94
CA VAL A 52 -16.30 5.96 -1.47
C VAL A 52 -14.81 6.28 -1.49
N ILE A 53 -14.09 6.07 -0.40
CA ILE A 53 -12.64 6.36 -0.34
C ILE A 53 -11.84 5.46 -1.27
N VAL A 54 -12.22 4.19 -1.38
CA VAL A 54 -11.59 3.25 -2.31
C VAL A 54 -11.81 3.67 -3.77
N ARG A 55 -13.02 4.10 -4.15
CA ARG A 55 -13.27 4.61 -5.51
C ARG A 55 -12.39 5.81 -5.86
N ASN A 56 -12.15 6.71 -4.92
CA ASN A 56 -11.25 7.85 -5.14
C ASN A 56 -9.82 7.37 -5.43
N PHE A 57 -9.32 6.41 -4.66
CA PHE A 57 -8.02 5.78 -4.90
C PHE A 57 -7.98 5.06 -6.27
N LEU A 58 -9.01 4.26 -6.60
CA LEU A 58 -9.09 3.56 -7.88
C LEU A 58 -9.13 4.52 -9.08
N ASN A 59 -9.81 5.67 -8.95
CA ASN A 59 -9.83 6.71 -9.98
C ASN A 59 -8.43 7.31 -10.21
N LEU A 60 -7.68 7.54 -9.13
CA LEU A 60 -6.29 7.99 -9.21
C LEU A 60 -5.43 6.96 -9.93
N LEU A 61 -5.50 5.70 -9.52
CA LEU A 61 -4.75 4.60 -10.14
C LEU A 61 -5.10 4.45 -11.62
N LYS A 62 -6.40 4.46 -11.96
CA LYS A 62 -6.87 4.37 -13.34
C LYS A 62 -6.32 5.48 -14.21
N LYS A 63 -6.31 6.72 -13.71
CA LYS A 63 -5.85 7.90 -14.46
C LYS A 63 -4.39 7.76 -14.90
N SER A 64 -3.55 7.21 -14.05
CA SER A 64 -2.10 7.13 -14.27
C SER A 64 -1.67 5.82 -14.92
N SER A 65 -2.35 4.71 -14.61
CA SER A 65 -1.99 3.37 -15.08
C SER A 65 -2.86 2.84 -16.22
N GLY A 66 -4.09 3.35 -16.38
CA GLY A 66 -5.12 2.72 -17.21
C GLY A 66 -5.76 1.47 -16.60
N ILE A 67 -5.24 0.97 -15.47
CA ILE A 67 -5.77 -0.21 -14.79
C ILE A 67 -7.10 0.15 -14.12
N THR A 68 -8.09 -0.73 -14.27
CA THR A 68 -9.41 -0.57 -13.64
C THR A 68 -9.68 -1.80 -12.75
N PRO A 69 -9.22 -1.79 -11.49
CA PRO A 69 -9.52 -2.86 -10.55
C PRO A 69 -11.00 -2.95 -10.22
N GLN A 70 -11.42 -4.10 -9.71
CA GLN A 70 -12.80 -4.34 -9.30
C GLN A 70 -13.01 -3.95 -7.84
N LEU A 71 -14.25 -3.51 -7.50
CA LEU A 71 -14.66 -3.18 -6.14
C LEU A 71 -15.95 -3.91 -5.80
N ALA A 72 -15.93 -4.66 -4.71
CA ALA A 72 -17.09 -5.32 -4.12
C ALA A 72 -17.37 -4.79 -2.72
N ILE A 73 -18.65 -4.72 -2.35
CA ILE A 73 -19.09 -4.45 -0.98
C ILE A 73 -19.52 -5.79 -0.38
N GLY A 74 -19.01 -6.12 0.80
CA GLY A 74 -19.14 -7.40 1.45
C GLY A 74 -17.85 -8.22 1.39
N SER A 75 -17.76 -9.27 2.21
CA SER A 75 -16.61 -10.17 2.24
C SER A 75 -16.56 -11.01 0.97
N SER A 76 -15.37 -11.15 0.39
CA SER A 76 -15.11 -12.06 -0.72
C SER A 76 -13.84 -12.84 -0.45
N GLU A 77 -13.93 -14.17 -0.44
CA GLU A 77 -12.76 -15.05 -0.29
C GLU A 77 -11.73 -14.90 -1.42
N LYS A 78 -12.14 -14.30 -2.53
CA LYS A 78 -11.28 -14.06 -3.71
C LYS A 78 -10.69 -12.65 -3.76
N SER A 79 -10.89 -11.85 -2.70
CA SER A 79 -10.39 -10.48 -2.68
C SER A 79 -8.88 -10.43 -2.51
N HIS A 80 -8.25 -9.55 -3.31
CA HIS A 80 -6.81 -9.30 -3.25
C HIS A 80 -6.49 -8.14 -2.31
N VAL A 81 -7.43 -7.21 -2.10
CA VAL A 81 -7.30 -6.08 -1.18
C VAL A 81 -8.51 -6.05 -0.26
N CYS A 82 -8.29 -6.33 1.01
CA CYS A 82 -9.34 -6.50 2.02
C CYS A 82 -9.30 -5.36 3.04
N PHE A 83 -10.47 -4.79 3.30
CA PHE A 83 -10.69 -3.80 4.34
C PHE A 83 -11.48 -4.45 5.48
N THR A 84 -10.96 -4.37 6.69
CA THR A 84 -11.58 -4.97 7.88
C THR A 84 -11.59 -3.96 9.02
N THR A 85 -12.76 -3.72 9.60
CA THR A 85 -12.89 -2.86 10.77
C THR A 85 -12.38 -3.58 12.01
N ASP A 86 -11.46 -2.94 12.73
CA ASP A 86 -10.89 -3.42 13.99
C ASP A 86 -11.05 -2.34 15.07
N SER A 87 -12.10 -2.48 15.89
CA SER A 87 -12.41 -1.54 16.97
C SER A 87 -11.39 -1.51 18.12
N SER A 88 -10.43 -2.42 18.15
CA SER A 88 -9.34 -2.41 19.12
C SER A 88 -8.27 -1.35 18.81
N LEU A 89 -8.20 -0.88 17.57
CA LEU A 89 -7.30 0.17 17.15
C LEU A 89 -7.79 1.54 17.61
N LYS A 90 -6.88 2.47 17.88
CA LYS A 90 -7.21 3.87 18.17
C LYS A 90 -7.85 4.54 16.95
N SER A 91 -8.58 5.62 17.17
CA SER A 91 -9.08 6.44 16.08
C SER A 91 -7.95 6.91 15.18
N GLU A 92 -8.18 6.90 13.87
CA GLU A 92 -7.22 7.25 12.82
C GLU A 92 -6.01 6.30 12.68
N ALA A 93 -5.87 5.30 13.57
CA ALA A 93 -4.83 4.29 13.45
C ALA A 93 -5.17 3.27 12.37
N TYR A 94 -4.13 2.69 11.75
CA TYR A 94 -4.29 1.60 10.80
C TYR A 94 -3.14 0.58 10.88
N GLN A 95 -3.45 -0.62 10.42
CA GLN A 95 -2.51 -1.67 10.11
C GLN A 95 -2.63 -2.01 8.64
N LEU A 96 -1.49 -2.07 7.95
CA LEU A 96 -1.37 -2.43 6.54
C LEU A 96 -0.41 -3.59 6.42
N ALA A 97 -0.86 -4.72 5.88
CA ALA A 97 -0.02 -5.85 5.54
C ALA A 97 -0.10 -6.10 4.03
N VAL A 98 1.05 -6.03 3.37
CA VAL A 98 1.22 -6.27 1.93
C VAL A 98 2.05 -7.52 1.75
N THR A 99 1.50 -8.50 1.04
CA THR A 99 2.21 -9.67 0.53
C THR A 99 2.12 -9.70 -0.99
N PRO A 100 2.86 -10.55 -1.70
CA PRO A 100 2.72 -10.67 -3.15
C PRO A 100 1.30 -11.03 -3.63
N GLU A 101 0.52 -11.71 -2.79
CA GLU A 101 -0.82 -12.22 -3.11
C GLU A 101 -1.94 -11.30 -2.65
N GLN A 102 -1.75 -10.59 -1.54
CA GLN A 102 -2.83 -9.90 -0.85
C GLN A 102 -2.37 -8.65 -0.10
N ILE A 103 -3.26 -7.67 -0.05
CA ILE A 103 -3.17 -6.50 0.83
C ILE A 103 -4.29 -6.58 1.87
N GLN A 104 -3.95 -6.53 3.14
CA GLN A 104 -4.89 -6.44 4.25
C GLN A 104 -4.78 -5.08 4.92
N ILE A 105 -5.92 -4.41 5.09
CA ILE A 105 -6.01 -3.11 5.75
C ILE A 105 -6.98 -3.23 6.90
N LYS A 106 -6.51 -2.91 8.11
CA LYS A 106 -7.33 -2.85 9.32
C LYS A 106 -7.31 -1.45 9.89
N ALA A 107 -8.46 -0.93 10.26
CA ALA A 107 -8.60 0.36 10.93
C ALA A 107 -9.87 0.37 11.78
N SER A 108 -9.93 1.25 12.79
CA SER A 108 -11.13 1.39 13.63
C SER A 108 -12.17 2.30 13.00
N ASP A 109 -11.77 3.20 12.11
CA ASP A 109 -12.65 4.20 11.50
C ASP A 109 -12.24 4.52 10.04
N ILE A 110 -13.08 5.31 9.38
CA ILE A 110 -12.89 5.71 7.98
C ILE A 110 -11.61 6.51 7.74
N LYS A 111 -11.16 7.27 8.73
CA LYS A 111 -9.94 8.07 8.62
C LYS A 111 -8.70 7.19 8.60
N GLY A 112 -8.66 6.13 9.44
CA GLY A 112 -7.60 5.15 9.43
C GLY A 112 -7.49 4.43 8.08
N PHE A 113 -8.61 4.03 7.48
CA PHE A 113 -8.64 3.47 6.13
C PHE A 113 -8.14 4.47 5.07
N PHE A 114 -8.52 5.73 5.19
CA PHE A 114 -8.02 6.78 4.30
C PHE A 114 -6.51 6.92 4.39
N TYR A 115 -5.92 6.96 5.60
CA TYR A 115 -4.47 7.05 5.77
C TYR A 115 -3.73 5.82 5.25
N ALA A 116 -4.28 4.61 5.44
CA ALA A 116 -3.73 3.40 4.85
C ALA A 116 -3.67 3.49 3.31
N LEU A 117 -4.72 4.01 2.67
CA LEU A 117 -4.73 4.23 1.22
C LEU A 117 -3.70 5.28 0.77
N GLN A 118 -3.49 6.37 1.57
CA GLN A 118 -2.42 7.33 1.29
C GLN A 118 -1.04 6.67 1.40
N THR A 119 -0.84 5.76 2.36
CA THR A 119 0.40 4.99 2.47
C THR A 119 0.62 4.09 1.26
N ILE A 120 -0.41 3.38 0.79
CA ILE A 120 -0.33 2.60 -0.46
C ILE A 120 0.03 3.49 -1.64
N ARG A 121 -0.56 4.70 -1.73
CA ARG A 121 -0.23 5.69 -2.76
C ARG A 121 1.24 6.12 -2.73
N LEU A 122 1.82 6.30 -1.54
CA LEU A 122 3.24 6.63 -1.38
C LEU A 122 4.18 5.46 -1.72
N LEU A 123 3.71 4.22 -1.59
CA LEU A 123 4.45 3.01 -1.97
C LEU A 123 4.41 2.74 -3.48
N LEU A 124 3.41 3.26 -4.20
CA LEU A 124 3.29 3.14 -5.65
C LEU A 124 4.40 3.95 -6.35
N PRO A 125 4.72 3.61 -7.62
CA PRO A 125 5.59 4.44 -8.43
C PRO A 125 5.11 5.90 -8.46
N SER A 126 6.02 6.86 -8.41
CA SER A 126 5.71 8.31 -8.40
C SER A 126 4.86 8.76 -9.58
N ALA A 127 4.84 8.00 -10.67
CA ALA A 127 3.96 8.21 -11.82
C ALA A 127 2.47 8.21 -11.45
N VAL A 128 2.08 7.64 -10.28
CA VAL A 128 0.68 7.68 -9.80
C VAL A 128 0.18 9.10 -9.58
N GLU A 129 1.08 10.04 -9.27
CA GLU A 129 0.77 11.48 -9.08
C GLU A 129 0.57 12.22 -10.39
N GLY A 130 0.87 11.58 -11.50
CA GLY A 130 0.78 12.17 -12.84
C GLY A 130 -0.66 12.38 -13.30
N ASN A 131 -0.83 13.34 -14.24
CA ASN A 131 -2.11 13.65 -14.88
C ASN A 131 -2.32 12.90 -16.19
N ARG A 132 -1.41 12.01 -16.57
CA ARG A 132 -1.42 11.21 -17.81
C ARG A 132 -1.13 9.77 -17.52
N GLN A 133 -1.71 8.90 -18.33
CA GLN A 133 -1.35 7.49 -18.33
C GLN A 133 0.11 7.33 -18.76
N VAL A 134 0.83 6.50 -18.02
CA VAL A 134 2.23 6.17 -18.28
C VAL A 134 2.32 4.69 -18.61
N GLU A 135 2.90 4.39 -19.76
CA GLU A 135 3.15 3.03 -20.24
C GLU A 135 4.48 2.49 -19.72
N ASN A 136 4.63 1.17 -19.76
CA ASN A 136 5.87 0.46 -19.38
C ASN A 136 6.31 0.64 -17.92
N ILE A 137 5.37 0.93 -17.02
CA ILE A 137 5.59 0.94 -15.56
C ILE A 137 4.89 -0.28 -14.96
N GLN A 138 5.63 -1.02 -14.12
CA GLN A 138 5.03 -2.03 -13.28
C GLN A 138 4.35 -1.36 -12.08
N TRP A 139 3.03 -1.41 -12.03
CA TRP A 139 2.22 -0.85 -10.96
C TRP A 139 2.20 -1.81 -9.76
N SER A 140 3.30 -1.81 -9.01
CA SER A 140 3.50 -2.69 -7.86
C SER A 140 3.99 -1.91 -6.66
N ILE A 141 3.76 -2.50 -5.47
CA ILE A 141 4.26 -2.00 -4.19
C ILE A 141 5.02 -3.11 -3.48
N PRO A 142 6.07 -2.80 -2.71
CA PRO A 142 6.84 -3.80 -1.98
C PRO A 142 6.00 -4.47 -0.90
N ALA A 143 6.27 -5.75 -0.64
CA ALA A 143 5.72 -6.43 0.52
C ALA A 143 6.24 -5.76 1.80
N VAL A 144 5.31 -5.42 2.70
CA VAL A 144 5.61 -4.66 3.92
C VAL A 144 4.50 -4.80 4.93
N THR A 145 4.84 -4.78 6.21
CA THR A 145 3.88 -4.59 7.29
C THR A 145 4.10 -3.22 7.93
N ILE A 146 3.04 -2.44 7.99
CA ILE A 146 3.06 -1.08 8.53
C ILE A 146 1.99 -0.96 9.61
N GLN A 147 2.37 -0.34 10.73
CA GLN A 147 1.44 0.14 11.74
C GLN A 147 1.68 1.63 11.93
N ASP A 148 0.62 2.40 11.91
CA ASP A 148 0.70 3.82 12.11
C ASP A 148 -0.49 4.35 12.90
N GLU A 149 -0.24 5.39 13.68
CA GLU A 149 -1.23 6.12 14.47
C GLU A 149 -0.81 7.58 14.60
N PRO A 150 -1.77 8.51 14.75
CA PRO A 150 -1.44 9.91 14.98
C PRO A 150 -0.63 10.10 16.25
N ARG A 151 0.49 10.81 16.16
CA ARG A 151 1.30 11.19 17.34
C ARG A 151 0.63 12.28 18.17
N PHE A 152 -0.23 13.11 17.54
CA PHE A 152 -0.91 14.24 18.18
C PHE A 152 -2.40 14.17 17.87
N GLY A 153 -3.25 14.34 18.89
CA GLY A 153 -4.71 14.37 18.76
C GLY A 153 -5.23 15.63 18.04
N TYR A 154 -4.47 16.71 18.06
CA TYR A 154 -4.78 17.96 17.37
C TYR A 154 -3.68 18.32 16.37
N ARG A 155 -4.10 18.60 15.13
CA ARG A 155 -3.22 19.02 14.03
C ARG A 155 -3.89 20.17 13.30
N ALA A 156 -3.21 21.31 13.25
CA ALA A 156 -3.70 22.48 12.51
C ALA A 156 -2.54 23.14 11.76
N LEU A 157 -2.86 23.77 10.65
CA LEU A 157 -1.98 24.64 9.90
C LEU A 157 -2.59 26.05 9.92
N MET A 158 -1.82 27.04 10.40
CA MET A 158 -2.17 28.44 10.29
C MET A 158 -1.40 29.03 9.10
N LEU A 159 -2.11 29.61 8.15
CA LEU A 159 -1.53 30.31 7.02
C LEU A 159 -1.85 31.81 7.24
N ASP A 160 -0.81 32.61 7.43
CA ASP A 160 -0.94 34.05 7.34
C ASP A 160 -0.95 34.48 5.86
N ALA A 161 -2.00 35.15 5.44
CA ALA A 161 -2.18 35.67 4.08
C ALA A 161 -1.79 37.15 4.01
#